data_05ce7363c5342aa3436fd6726d69432e
#
_entry.id   05ce7363c5342aa3436fd6726d69432e
#
_cell.length_a   1.000
_cell.length_b   1.000
_cell.length_c   1.000
_cell.angle_alpha   90.00
_cell.angle_beta   90.00
_cell.angle_gamma   90.00
#
_symmetry.space_group_name_H-M   'P 1'
#
loop_
_entity.id
_entity.type
_entity.pdbx_description
1 polymer ?
#
loop_
_entity_poly.entity_id
_entity_poly.type
_entity_poly.pdbx_seq_one_letter_code
_entity_poly.pdbx_strand_id
1 'polypeptide(L)'
;GGNSVGWFWKAGDTDGKTYTVKVHDFSGNNRYIFDDFQTQAVTLDLAEGGTYIFNMDDATNATHPFSIGTAANGTVYTSGITYFLDGVSKTYSQYTSGFAAATTRRLHITVPASAPQLYYWCSAHSGMGGAINTNSTLGSSNFAGSIQSTAKVNASAGFSIVTFTGTGSNATVGHGLGVTPQAFILKGRNFE
;
A
#
# COMPACT_ATOMS: atom_id res chain seq x y z
N GLY A 1 30.87 34.73 -13.51
CA GLY A 1 30.29 33.38 -13.54
C GLY A 1 30.73 32.61 -12.32
N GLY A 2 29.78 32.19 -11.49
CA GLY A 2 30.04 31.36 -10.31
C GLY A 2 30.04 29.88 -10.69
N ASN A 3 30.84 29.07 -10.01
CA ASN A 3 30.79 27.62 -10.13
C ASN A 3 29.57 27.10 -9.37
N SER A 4 28.76 26.25 -10.00
CA SER A 4 27.59 25.62 -9.40
C SER A 4 27.78 24.12 -9.37
N VAL A 5 27.32 23.45 -8.30
CA VAL A 5 27.27 22.00 -8.18
C VAL A 5 25.81 21.58 -8.15
N GLY A 6 25.43 20.67 -9.04
CA GLY A 6 24.12 20.04 -9.06
C GLY A 6 24.21 18.59 -8.61
N TRP A 7 23.29 18.16 -7.77
CA TRP A 7 23.17 16.78 -7.30
C TRP A 7 21.93 16.16 -7.94
N PHE A 8 22.10 15.04 -8.63
CA PHE A 8 21.01 14.37 -9.35
C PHE A 8 20.90 12.92 -8.88
N TRP A 9 19.70 12.51 -8.47
CA TRP A 9 19.43 11.15 -8.02
C TRP A 9 18.24 10.57 -8.76
N LYS A 10 18.26 9.25 -9.00
CA LYS A 10 17.15 8.49 -9.54
C LYS A 10 16.55 7.67 -8.39
N ALA A 11 15.33 7.99 -8.01
CA ALA A 11 14.60 7.35 -6.94
C ALA A 11 13.84 6.07 -7.35
N GLY A 12 14.36 5.32 -8.31
CA GLY A 12 13.69 4.11 -8.84
C GLY A 12 12.78 4.39 -10.04
N ASP A 13 12.51 3.36 -10.85
CA ASP A 13 11.71 3.45 -12.06
C ASP A 13 10.27 3.01 -11.86
N THR A 14 10.05 2.03 -10.98
CA THR A 14 8.72 1.48 -10.70
C THR A 14 8.59 1.27 -9.21
N ASP A 15 7.44 1.62 -8.70
CA ASP A 15 7.07 1.26 -7.36
C ASP A 15 6.41 -0.12 -7.39
N GLY A 16 6.73 -0.93 -6.42
CA GLY A 16 6.13 -2.23 -6.21
C GLY A 16 6.39 -2.63 -4.78
N LYS A 17 5.36 -3.17 -4.13
CA LYS A 17 5.46 -3.54 -2.72
C LYS A 17 4.53 -4.68 -2.39
N THR A 18 4.95 -5.55 -1.46
CA THR A 18 4.04 -6.48 -0.79
C THR A 18 3.56 -5.85 0.51
N TYR A 19 2.25 -5.78 0.68
CA TYR A 19 1.59 -5.42 1.93
C TYR A 19 1.11 -6.69 2.63
N THR A 20 1.50 -6.87 3.89
CA THR A 20 0.87 -7.87 4.74
C THR A 20 -0.47 -7.30 5.21
N VAL A 21 -1.56 -7.97 4.87
CA VAL A 21 -2.92 -7.57 5.25
C VAL A 21 -3.37 -8.43 6.42
N LYS A 22 -3.92 -7.81 7.44
CA LYS A 22 -4.56 -8.48 8.59
C LYS A 22 -5.90 -7.83 8.89
N VAL A 23 -6.74 -8.54 9.62
CA VAL A 23 -7.97 -7.98 10.18
C VAL A 23 -7.72 -7.70 11.65
N HIS A 24 -8.03 -6.48 12.06
CA HIS A 24 -7.93 -6.03 13.45
C HIS A 24 -9.30 -5.54 13.93
N ASP A 25 -9.64 -5.90 15.17
CA ASP A 25 -10.88 -5.44 15.81
C ASP A 25 -10.65 -4.09 16.50
N PHE A 26 -11.31 -3.08 16.00
CA PHE A 26 -11.38 -1.76 16.63
C PHE A 26 -12.70 -1.60 17.41
N SER A 27 -12.73 -2.12 18.64
CA SER A 27 -13.88 -2.04 19.54
C SER A 27 -15.17 -2.63 18.92
N GLY A 28 -15.10 -3.87 18.43
CA GLY A 28 -16.20 -4.59 17.80
C GLY A 28 -16.38 -4.32 16.31
N ASN A 29 -15.46 -3.57 15.71
CA ASN A 29 -15.48 -3.25 14.29
C ASN A 29 -14.22 -3.78 13.58
N ASN A 30 -14.36 -4.87 12.87
CA ASN A 30 -13.26 -5.42 12.07
C ASN A 30 -12.86 -4.47 10.94
N ARG A 31 -11.56 -4.23 10.79
CA ARG A 31 -10.96 -3.42 9.74
C ARG A 31 -9.71 -4.09 9.20
N TYR A 32 -9.41 -3.85 7.93
CA TYR A 32 -8.10 -4.20 7.39
C TYR A 32 -7.04 -3.24 7.91
N ILE A 33 -5.89 -3.81 8.30
CA ILE A 33 -4.66 -3.10 8.59
C ILE A 33 -3.55 -3.63 7.67
N PHE A 34 -2.53 -2.82 7.45
CA PHE A 34 -1.42 -3.13 6.55
C PHE A 34 -0.09 -3.05 7.30
N ASP A 35 0.77 -4.07 7.14
CA ASP A 35 2.11 -4.13 7.74
C ASP A 35 2.08 -3.86 9.27
N ASP A 36 1.06 -4.36 9.96
CA ASP A 36 0.81 -4.17 11.39
C ASP A 36 0.55 -2.72 11.84
N PHE A 37 0.30 -1.81 10.91
CA PHE A 37 -0.05 -0.43 11.23
C PHE A 37 -1.50 -0.33 11.71
N GLN A 38 -1.68 -0.15 13.02
CA GLN A 38 -2.99 -0.20 13.68
C GLN A 38 -3.77 1.12 13.52
N THR A 39 -4.08 1.47 12.26
CA THR A 39 -4.95 2.58 11.93
C THR A 39 -6.02 2.09 10.97
N GLN A 40 -7.28 2.38 11.28
CA GLN A 40 -8.42 1.95 10.47
C GLN A 40 -8.60 2.81 9.23
N ALA A 41 -9.09 2.20 8.16
CA ALA A 41 -9.51 2.87 6.92
C ALA A 41 -8.44 3.79 6.30
N VAL A 42 -7.16 3.39 6.39
CA VAL A 42 -6.06 4.15 5.78
C VAL A 42 -6.29 4.31 4.29
N THR A 43 -5.95 5.47 3.74
CA THR A 43 -5.87 5.66 2.30
C THR A 43 -4.53 5.13 1.82
N LEU A 44 -4.56 4.17 0.88
CA LEU A 44 -3.35 3.67 0.21
C LEU A 44 -2.98 4.60 -0.95
N ASP A 45 -1.69 4.90 -1.08
CA ASP A 45 -1.11 5.50 -2.28
C ASP A 45 -0.38 4.42 -3.06
N LEU A 46 -0.76 4.20 -4.30
CA LEU A 46 -0.11 3.30 -5.24
C LEU A 46 0.35 4.10 -6.46
N ALA A 47 1.54 3.79 -6.96
CA ALA A 47 2.06 4.44 -8.16
C ALA A 47 1.56 3.75 -9.43
N GLU A 48 1.28 4.54 -10.46
CA GLU A 48 0.96 4.03 -11.79
C GLU A 48 2.13 3.19 -12.34
N GLY A 49 1.82 2.05 -12.95
CA GLY A 49 2.80 1.08 -13.42
C GLY A 49 3.41 0.20 -12.33
N GLY A 50 3.22 0.52 -11.06
CA GLY A 50 3.71 -0.27 -9.94
C GLY A 50 2.94 -1.59 -9.77
N THR A 51 3.63 -2.64 -9.32
CA THR A 51 3.01 -3.94 -9.02
C THR A 51 2.96 -4.16 -7.52
N TYR A 52 1.77 -4.34 -6.99
CA TYR A 52 1.50 -4.50 -5.57
C TYR A 52 0.91 -5.85 -5.28
N ILE A 53 1.38 -6.47 -4.19
CA ILE A 53 0.88 -7.75 -3.70
C ILE A 53 0.24 -7.51 -2.34
N PHE A 54 -1.04 -7.82 -2.23
CA PHE A 54 -1.73 -7.88 -0.95
C PHE A 54 -1.69 -9.33 -0.47
N ASN A 55 -0.97 -9.55 0.61
CA ASN A 55 -0.78 -10.85 1.23
C ASN A 55 -1.77 -11.00 2.40
N MET A 56 -2.76 -11.87 2.26
CA MET A 56 -3.80 -12.17 3.25
C MET A 56 -3.63 -13.55 3.89
N ASP A 57 -2.40 -14.07 4.00
CA ASP A 57 -2.16 -15.41 4.58
C ASP A 57 -2.47 -15.47 6.07
N ASP A 58 -2.40 -14.34 6.78
CA ASP A 58 -2.70 -14.28 8.19
C ASP A 58 -4.09 -14.84 8.48
N ALA A 59 -4.21 -15.65 9.53
CA ALA A 59 -5.44 -16.36 9.89
C ALA A 59 -6.64 -15.41 10.17
N THR A 60 -6.36 -14.16 10.57
CA THR A 60 -7.41 -13.14 10.78
C THR A 60 -8.19 -12.83 9.51
N ASN A 61 -7.64 -13.12 8.33
CA ASN A 61 -8.31 -12.91 7.06
C ASN A 61 -9.24 -14.06 6.63
N ALA A 62 -9.27 -15.21 7.30
CA ALA A 62 -9.88 -16.45 6.79
C ALA A 62 -11.34 -16.28 6.28
N THR A 63 -12.12 -15.40 6.90
CA THR A 63 -13.51 -15.13 6.50
C THR A 63 -13.70 -13.76 5.85
N HIS A 64 -12.60 -13.10 5.49
CA HIS A 64 -12.58 -11.72 5.00
C HIS A 64 -11.90 -11.60 3.64
N PRO A 65 -12.55 -12.01 2.53
CA PRO A 65 -11.96 -11.90 1.20
C PRO A 65 -11.73 -10.43 0.82
N PHE A 66 -10.46 -10.08 0.63
CA PHE A 66 -10.03 -8.74 0.25
C PHE A 66 -10.34 -8.46 -1.21
N SER A 67 -10.99 -7.37 -1.49
CA SER A 67 -11.43 -6.99 -2.84
C SER A 67 -11.05 -5.54 -3.14
N ILE A 68 -10.86 -5.23 -4.42
CA ILE A 68 -10.63 -3.87 -4.91
C ILE A 68 -11.74 -3.54 -5.92
N GLY A 69 -12.28 -2.35 -5.83
CA GLY A 69 -13.37 -1.88 -6.69
C GLY A 69 -13.36 -0.39 -6.93
N THR A 70 -14.27 0.09 -7.77
CA THR A 70 -14.44 1.51 -8.11
C THR A 70 -15.30 2.27 -7.09
N ALA A 71 -15.87 1.56 -6.13
CA ALA A 71 -16.59 2.12 -4.99
C ALA A 71 -16.45 1.19 -3.79
N ALA A 72 -16.65 1.71 -2.58
CA ALA A 72 -16.66 0.92 -1.37
C ALA A 72 -17.85 -0.09 -1.42
N ASN A 73 -17.56 -1.38 -1.23
CA ASN A 73 -18.52 -2.49 -1.35
C ASN A 73 -19.26 -2.53 -2.70
N GLY A 74 -18.63 -2.02 -3.74
CA GLY A 74 -19.24 -1.83 -5.05
C GLY A 74 -18.75 -2.78 -6.12
N THR A 75 -18.74 -2.30 -7.36
CA THR A 75 -18.28 -3.07 -8.51
C THR A 75 -16.79 -3.37 -8.41
N VAL A 76 -16.44 -4.65 -8.57
CA VAL A 76 -15.05 -5.12 -8.58
C VAL A 76 -14.30 -4.52 -9.77
N TYR A 77 -13.11 -4.01 -9.49
CA TYR A 77 -12.16 -3.58 -10.51
C TYR A 77 -11.33 -4.79 -10.96
N THR A 78 -11.17 -4.96 -12.26
CA THR A 78 -10.50 -6.15 -12.82
C THR A 78 -9.22 -5.85 -13.60
N SER A 79 -9.04 -4.60 -14.06
CA SER A 79 -7.86 -4.24 -14.85
C SER A 79 -6.58 -4.34 -14.04
N GLY A 80 -5.62 -5.12 -14.52
CA GLY A 80 -4.34 -5.33 -13.87
C GLY A 80 -4.40 -6.18 -12.60
N ILE A 81 -5.56 -6.77 -12.25
CA ILE A 81 -5.73 -7.59 -11.04
C ILE A 81 -5.69 -9.07 -11.36
N THR A 82 -4.99 -9.83 -10.52
CA THR A 82 -4.96 -11.29 -10.51
C THR A 82 -5.11 -11.79 -9.08
N TYR A 83 -5.94 -12.81 -8.91
CA TYR A 83 -6.20 -13.44 -7.62
C TYR A 83 -5.50 -14.80 -7.54
N PHE A 84 -4.96 -15.15 -6.38
CA PHE A 84 -4.31 -16.43 -6.13
C PHE A 84 -4.80 -17.04 -4.82
N LEU A 85 -5.07 -18.34 -4.85
CA LEU A 85 -5.26 -19.19 -3.69
C LEU A 85 -4.32 -20.39 -3.82
N ASP A 86 -3.53 -20.64 -2.78
CA ASP A 86 -2.54 -21.70 -2.70
C ASP A 86 -1.61 -21.76 -3.94
N GLY A 87 -1.18 -20.56 -4.38
CA GLY A 87 -0.30 -20.37 -5.52
C GLY A 87 -0.97 -20.51 -6.89
N VAL A 88 -2.28 -20.85 -6.94
CA VAL A 88 -3.02 -21.06 -8.19
C VAL A 88 -3.86 -19.82 -8.50
N SER A 89 -3.75 -19.32 -9.75
CA SER A 89 -4.58 -18.22 -10.24
C SER A 89 -6.06 -18.60 -10.27
N LYS A 90 -6.93 -17.68 -9.84
CA LYS A 90 -8.38 -17.87 -9.70
C LYS A 90 -9.13 -16.75 -10.39
N THR A 91 -10.36 -17.07 -10.85
CA THR A 91 -11.35 -16.01 -11.13
C THR A 91 -11.79 -15.36 -9.81
N TYR A 92 -12.37 -14.17 -9.87
CA TYR A 92 -12.88 -13.51 -8.66
C TYR A 92 -13.88 -14.37 -7.90
N SER A 93 -14.80 -15.04 -8.60
CA SER A 93 -15.78 -15.94 -7.97
C SER A 93 -15.13 -17.13 -7.28
N GLN A 94 -14.12 -17.76 -7.91
CA GLN A 94 -13.36 -18.85 -7.30
C GLN A 94 -12.52 -18.39 -6.12
N TYR A 95 -11.95 -17.18 -6.20
CA TYR A 95 -11.19 -16.57 -5.13
C TYR A 95 -12.07 -16.34 -3.90
N THR A 96 -13.23 -15.70 -4.05
CA THR A 96 -14.13 -15.42 -2.93
C THR A 96 -14.72 -16.69 -2.33
N SER A 97 -15.16 -17.65 -3.15
CA SER A 97 -15.75 -18.92 -2.67
C SER A 97 -14.72 -19.86 -2.02
N GLY A 98 -13.48 -19.88 -2.51
CA GLY A 98 -12.40 -20.71 -1.97
C GLY A 98 -11.58 -20.06 -0.86
N PHE A 99 -11.80 -18.78 -0.58
CA PHE A 99 -10.93 -17.97 0.26
C PHE A 99 -10.74 -18.53 1.67
N ALA A 100 -11.83 -18.94 2.32
CA ALA A 100 -11.80 -19.45 3.69
C ALA A 100 -10.99 -20.77 3.84
N ALA A 101 -11.05 -21.63 2.82
CA ALA A 101 -10.40 -22.93 2.83
C ALA A 101 -8.91 -22.86 2.46
N ALA A 102 -8.48 -21.81 1.77
CA ALA A 102 -7.10 -21.68 1.29
C ALA A 102 -6.13 -21.37 2.44
N THR A 103 -4.90 -21.85 2.33
CA THR A 103 -3.80 -21.55 3.25
C THR A 103 -3.09 -20.25 2.85
N THR A 104 -2.84 -20.07 1.57
CA THR A 104 -2.22 -18.84 1.07
C THR A 104 -3.19 -18.07 0.17
N ARG A 105 -3.24 -16.75 0.37
CA ARG A 105 -4.20 -15.86 -0.28
C ARG A 105 -3.50 -14.61 -0.75
N ARG A 106 -3.57 -14.30 -2.05
CA ARG A 106 -2.93 -13.12 -2.65
C ARG A 106 -3.87 -12.43 -3.62
N LEU A 107 -3.82 -11.11 -3.61
CA LEU A 107 -4.29 -10.27 -4.69
C LEU A 107 -3.11 -9.49 -5.22
N HIS A 108 -2.84 -9.60 -6.51
CA HIS A 108 -1.84 -8.80 -7.20
C HIS A 108 -2.54 -7.73 -8.02
N ILE A 109 -2.01 -6.52 -8.02
CA ILE A 109 -2.43 -5.46 -8.93
C ILE A 109 -1.19 -4.81 -9.55
N THR A 110 -1.15 -4.76 -10.89
CA THR A 110 -0.29 -3.80 -11.60
C THR A 110 -1.17 -2.62 -11.95
N VAL A 111 -0.89 -1.47 -11.36
CA VAL A 111 -1.74 -0.28 -11.50
C VAL A 111 -1.71 0.20 -12.95
N PRO A 112 -2.82 0.11 -13.70
CA PRO A 112 -2.83 0.56 -15.09
C PRO A 112 -2.67 2.08 -15.21
N ALA A 113 -2.22 2.54 -16.40
CA ALA A 113 -2.22 3.94 -16.75
C ALA A 113 -3.63 4.53 -16.62
N SER A 114 -3.73 5.67 -15.98
CA SER A 114 -5.00 6.38 -15.76
C SER A 114 -6.07 5.56 -15.02
N ALA A 115 -5.65 4.63 -14.15
CA ALA A 115 -6.58 3.93 -13.27
C ALA A 115 -7.37 4.96 -12.43
N PRO A 116 -8.70 4.79 -12.27
CA PRO A 116 -9.49 5.69 -11.42
C PRO A 116 -9.09 5.52 -9.95
N GLN A 117 -9.57 6.41 -9.09
CA GLN A 117 -9.53 6.14 -7.65
C GLN A 117 -10.25 4.82 -7.36
N LEU A 118 -9.59 3.97 -6.57
CA LEU A 118 -10.11 2.66 -6.18
C LEU A 118 -10.38 2.63 -4.68
N TYR A 119 -11.01 1.55 -4.25
CA TYR A 119 -11.33 1.28 -2.85
C TYR A 119 -11.03 -0.18 -2.56
N TYR A 120 -10.45 -0.47 -1.40
CA TYR A 120 -10.36 -1.83 -0.91
C TYR A 120 -11.49 -2.10 0.10
N TRP A 121 -11.98 -3.33 0.14
CA TRP A 121 -13.11 -3.73 0.98
C TRP A 121 -13.19 -5.24 1.14
N CYS A 122 -13.99 -5.71 2.10
CA CYS A 122 -14.26 -7.13 2.31
C CYS A 122 -15.53 -7.53 1.56
N SER A 123 -15.46 -8.56 0.69
CA SER A 123 -16.65 -9.01 -0.07
C SER A 123 -17.71 -9.68 0.80
N ALA A 124 -17.35 -10.11 2.02
CA ALA A 124 -18.26 -10.77 2.95
C ALA A 124 -18.86 -9.81 4.00
N HIS A 125 -18.15 -8.71 4.33
CA HIS A 125 -18.55 -7.81 5.43
C HIS A 125 -18.33 -6.35 4.99
N SER A 126 -19.33 -5.52 5.23
CA SER A 126 -19.25 -4.09 4.91
C SER A 126 -18.38 -3.31 5.91
N GLY A 127 -17.91 -2.14 5.49
CA GLY A 127 -17.24 -1.17 6.37
C GLY A 127 -15.79 -1.49 6.75
N MET A 128 -15.16 -2.52 6.20
CA MET A 128 -13.79 -2.92 6.58
C MET A 128 -12.68 -2.19 5.84
N GLY A 129 -12.98 -1.44 4.81
CA GLY A 129 -12.03 -0.92 3.84
C GLY A 129 -11.74 0.57 3.90
N GLY A 130 -11.08 1.06 2.87
CA GLY A 130 -10.69 2.46 2.67
C GLY A 130 -10.41 2.77 1.20
N ALA A 131 -9.89 3.98 0.93
CA ALA A 131 -9.58 4.45 -0.42
C ALA A 131 -8.20 3.98 -0.90
N ILE A 132 -8.02 3.95 -2.22
CA ILE A 132 -6.74 3.72 -2.90
C ILE A 132 -6.57 4.83 -3.95
N ASN A 133 -5.57 5.68 -3.79
CA ASN A 133 -5.10 6.59 -4.83
C ASN A 133 -4.19 5.81 -5.77
N THR A 134 -4.40 5.94 -7.08
CA THR A 134 -3.72 5.14 -8.11
C THR A 134 -2.71 5.94 -8.94
N ASN A 135 -2.54 7.22 -8.65
CA ASN A 135 -1.72 8.15 -9.41
C ASN A 135 -0.58 8.76 -8.59
N SER A 136 -0.11 8.08 -7.56
CA SER A 136 0.99 8.59 -6.73
C SER A 136 2.27 8.74 -7.56
N THR A 137 2.83 9.93 -7.56
CA THR A 137 4.14 10.22 -8.17
C THR A 137 5.29 10.20 -7.15
N LEU A 138 4.95 10.11 -5.86
CA LEU A 138 5.89 10.20 -4.74
C LEU A 138 6.19 8.82 -4.12
N GLY A 139 5.76 7.75 -4.78
CA GLY A 139 5.95 6.38 -4.33
C GLY A 139 4.69 5.74 -3.77
N SER A 140 4.87 4.78 -2.89
CA SER A 140 3.81 3.93 -2.34
C SER A 140 3.62 4.16 -0.85
N SER A 141 2.42 3.90 -0.33
CA SER A 141 2.16 3.93 1.11
C SER A 141 3.18 3.11 1.88
N ASN A 142 3.72 3.71 2.92
CA ASN A 142 4.70 3.12 3.80
C ASN A 142 4.21 3.22 5.25
N PHE A 143 4.14 2.08 5.90
CA PHE A 143 3.61 1.92 7.25
C PHE A 143 4.70 1.66 8.29
N ALA A 144 5.97 1.69 7.89
CA ALA A 144 7.08 1.61 8.82
C ALA A 144 7.22 2.93 9.59
N GLY A 145 6.99 2.87 10.89
CA GLY A 145 6.99 4.04 11.78
C GLY A 145 5.67 4.20 12.53
N SER A 146 5.55 5.29 13.27
CA SER A 146 4.34 5.58 14.07
C SER A 146 3.26 6.35 13.29
N ILE A 147 3.61 6.89 12.12
CA ILE A 147 2.68 7.56 11.20
C ILE A 147 2.87 7.03 9.79
N GLN A 148 1.78 7.05 9.03
CA GLN A 148 1.82 6.70 7.61
C GLN A 148 2.66 7.74 6.83
N SER A 149 3.43 7.23 5.88
CA SER A 149 4.17 8.05 4.90
C SER A 149 3.98 7.47 3.50
N THR A 150 4.43 8.21 2.49
CA THR A 150 4.56 7.70 1.13
C THR A 150 6.04 7.70 0.79
N ALA A 151 6.57 6.55 0.38
CA ALA A 151 7.99 6.37 0.14
C ALA A 151 8.27 5.87 -1.28
N LYS A 152 9.27 6.48 -1.92
CA LYS A 152 9.86 6.01 -3.18
C LYS A 152 11.31 5.64 -2.89
N VAL A 153 11.64 4.35 -3.03
CA VAL A 153 12.88 3.79 -2.51
C VAL A 153 13.67 3.12 -3.63
N ASN A 154 14.96 3.44 -3.70
CA ASN A 154 15.95 2.68 -4.44
C ASN A 154 17.01 2.21 -3.44
N ALA A 155 16.76 1.08 -2.77
CA ALA A 155 17.65 0.57 -1.73
C ALA A 155 19.04 0.21 -2.27
N SER A 156 19.15 -0.30 -3.51
CA SER A 156 20.40 -0.64 -4.14
C SER A 156 21.28 0.59 -4.45
N ALA A 157 20.66 1.74 -4.74
CA ALA A 157 21.33 3.01 -4.91
C ALA A 157 21.53 3.77 -3.59
N GLY A 158 21.01 3.25 -2.48
CA GLY A 158 21.07 3.92 -1.17
C GLY A 158 20.27 5.21 -1.09
N PHE A 159 19.18 5.34 -1.87
CA PHE A 159 18.43 6.58 -1.96
C PHE A 159 16.93 6.36 -1.76
N SER A 160 16.29 7.24 -0.97
CA SER A 160 14.83 7.25 -0.83
C SER A 160 14.28 8.67 -0.70
N ILE A 161 13.06 8.86 -1.17
CA ILE A 161 12.25 10.06 -0.95
C ILE A 161 11.06 9.63 -0.09
N VAL A 162 10.86 10.31 1.04
CA VAL A 162 9.74 10.02 1.95
C VAL A 162 8.95 11.30 2.15
N THR A 163 7.65 11.22 1.96
CA THR A 163 6.72 12.33 2.23
C THR A 163 5.75 11.92 3.32
N PHE A 164 5.47 12.82 4.24
CA PHE A 164 4.56 12.59 5.36
C PHE A 164 3.91 13.89 5.82
N THR A 165 2.81 13.76 6.54
CA THR A 165 2.16 14.90 7.22
C THR A 165 2.50 14.84 8.70
N GLY A 166 3.10 15.89 9.21
CA GLY A 166 3.41 16.01 10.65
C GLY A 166 2.14 16.09 11.49
N THR A 167 2.19 15.52 12.68
CA THR A 167 1.05 15.46 13.62
C THR A 167 1.11 16.52 14.72
N GLY A 168 2.16 17.34 14.72
CA GLY A 168 2.44 18.28 15.83
C GLY A 168 3.03 17.60 17.08
N SER A 169 3.28 16.32 17.03
CA SER A 169 3.87 15.51 18.11
C SER A 169 5.05 14.69 17.58
N ASN A 170 5.84 14.09 18.49
CA ASN A 170 6.92 13.22 18.11
C ASN A 170 6.37 12.02 17.31
N ALA A 171 6.97 11.76 16.15
CA ALA A 171 6.59 10.67 15.27
C ALA A 171 7.81 10.08 14.55
N THR A 172 7.66 8.88 14.04
CA THR A 172 8.68 8.19 13.25
C THR A 172 8.11 7.80 11.89
N VAL A 173 8.95 7.86 10.86
CA VAL A 173 8.66 7.38 9.50
C VAL A 173 9.78 6.49 9.02
N GLY A 174 9.45 5.41 8.32
CA GLY A 174 10.45 4.53 7.71
C GLY A 174 10.98 5.11 6.40
N HIS A 175 12.26 4.96 6.16
CA HIS A 175 12.91 5.40 4.91
C HIS A 175 13.08 4.28 3.88
N GLY A 176 12.82 3.01 4.25
CA GLY A 176 12.81 1.86 3.34
C GLY A 176 14.16 1.37 2.81
N LEU A 177 15.29 1.96 3.22
CA LEU A 177 16.62 1.59 2.70
C LEU A 177 17.16 0.26 3.24
N GLY A 178 16.60 -0.24 4.36
CA GLY A 178 17.10 -1.45 5.03
C GLY A 178 18.42 -1.28 5.80
N VAL A 179 19.08 -0.14 5.66
CA VAL A 179 20.34 0.22 6.36
C VAL A 179 20.24 1.66 6.85
N THR A 180 21.01 2.02 7.88
CA THR A 180 21.01 3.39 8.43
C THR A 180 21.49 4.38 7.37
N PRO A 181 20.73 5.44 7.05
CA PRO A 181 21.18 6.48 6.12
C PRO A 181 22.34 7.28 6.74
N GLN A 182 23.33 7.61 5.92
CA GLN A 182 24.48 8.42 6.36
C GLN A 182 24.16 9.93 6.31
N ALA A 183 23.17 10.33 5.51
CA ALA A 183 22.72 11.71 5.40
C ALA A 183 21.23 11.76 5.11
N PHE A 184 20.58 12.81 5.56
CA PHE A 184 19.20 13.12 5.18
C PHE A 184 19.01 14.62 5.01
N ILE A 185 18.04 14.99 4.18
CA ILE A 185 17.59 16.38 3.99
C ILE A 185 16.11 16.42 4.34
N LEU A 186 15.74 17.26 5.29
CA LEU A 186 14.35 17.51 5.65
C LEU A 186 13.91 18.88 5.15
N LYS A 187 12.79 18.94 4.42
CA LYS A 187 12.22 20.19 3.92
C LYS A 187 10.72 20.21 4.15
N GLY A 188 10.23 21.27 4.79
CA GLY A 188 8.80 21.60 4.82
C GLY A 188 8.31 22.00 3.42
N ARG A 189 7.13 21.50 3.02
CA ARG A 189 6.54 21.76 1.70
C ARG A 189 5.50 22.86 1.71
N ASN A 190 4.96 23.21 2.87
CA ASN A 190 3.82 24.12 3.05
C ASN A 190 4.15 25.29 4.00
N PHE A 191 5.38 25.80 3.94
CA PHE A 191 5.73 27.07 4.59
C PHE A 191 5.68 28.18 3.55
N GLU A 192 4.80 29.14 3.75
CA GLU A 192 4.85 30.45 3.11
C GLU A 192 6.00 31.29 3.71
#